data_68ceb4b251be5dc04347256869fff5ed
#
_entry.id   68ceb4b251be5dc04347256869fff5ed
#
_cell.length_a   1.000
_cell.length_b   1.000
_cell.length_c   1.000
_cell.angle_alpha   90.00
_cell.angle_beta   90.00
_cell.angle_gamma   90.00
#
_symmetry.space_group_name_H-M   'P 1'
#
loop_
_entity.id
_entity.type
_entity.pdbx_description
1 polymer ?
#
loop_
_entity_poly.entity_id
_entity_poly.type
_entity_poly.pdbx_seq_one_letter_code
_entity_poly.pdbx_strand_id
1 'polypeptide(L)'
;MSDPDPHFPKAILFDLDGTLIDTYRLYTESYGRAMEPFLGRRPTVEEVVARNPASERRFLVDWLGQEQGEACHAAFRTHYAELHGALADGMYDGVREMLAALRSAGYPLGIVTGKGRHAWEVTERELDLGSWDVVVTDDDVTEPKPEPEGLLHAVRALGIDPADAVYAGDSLVDLRAGRAAGMRTAAVLWPKTAEGEAERFVNRIRELEPDWVFARPADLTRAFVRWC
;
A
#
# COMPACT_ATOMS: atom_id res chain seq x y z
N MET A 1 -32.61 9.50 11.81
CA MET A 1 -31.23 9.25 11.37
C MET A 1 -30.38 10.25 12.11
N SER A 2 -29.56 9.83 13.08
CA SER A 2 -28.64 10.73 13.78
C SER A 2 -27.57 11.19 12.78
N ASP A 3 -27.24 12.50 12.80
CA ASP A 3 -26.13 13.03 12.02
C ASP A 3 -24.87 12.17 12.24
N PRO A 4 -24.11 11.87 11.18
CA PRO A 4 -22.88 11.12 11.35
C PRO A 4 -21.94 11.91 12.28
N ASP A 5 -21.39 11.22 13.27
CA ASP A 5 -20.44 11.79 14.21
C ASP A 5 -19.21 12.31 13.42
N PRO A 6 -18.89 13.61 13.50
CA PRO A 6 -17.80 14.22 12.72
C PRO A 6 -16.41 13.61 12.98
N HIS A 7 -16.29 12.76 14.00
CA HIS A 7 -15.04 12.08 14.34
C HIS A 7 -14.83 10.78 13.55
N PHE A 8 -15.87 10.20 12.93
CA PHE A 8 -15.75 8.96 12.16
C PHE A 8 -15.55 9.23 10.67
N PRO A 9 -14.66 8.49 9.99
CA PRO A 9 -14.52 8.60 8.54
C PRO A 9 -15.77 8.07 7.83
N LYS A 10 -15.99 8.53 6.60
CA LYS A 10 -17.02 7.97 5.70
C LYS A 10 -16.49 6.88 4.79
N ALA A 11 -15.17 6.79 4.61
CA ALA A 11 -14.48 5.72 3.88
C ALA A 11 -13.09 5.48 4.45
N ILE A 12 -12.57 4.27 4.25
CA ILE A 12 -11.20 3.92 4.62
C ILE A 12 -10.50 3.36 3.40
N LEU A 13 -9.42 4.03 3.01
CA LEU A 13 -8.54 3.61 1.92
C LEU A 13 -7.26 3.02 2.52
N PHE A 14 -6.72 2.01 1.86
CA PHE A 14 -5.51 1.33 2.30
C PHE A 14 -4.46 1.31 1.19
N ASP A 15 -3.20 1.42 1.56
CA ASP A 15 -2.14 0.82 0.76
C ASP A 15 -2.22 -0.71 0.84
N LEU A 16 -1.56 -1.41 -0.06
CA LEU A 16 -1.64 -2.87 -0.16
C LEU A 16 -0.39 -3.56 0.40
N ASP A 17 0.74 -3.35 -0.28
CA ASP A 17 2.00 -4.06 0.01
C ASP A 17 2.67 -3.49 1.27
N GLY A 18 2.91 -4.31 2.27
CA GLY A 18 3.41 -3.85 3.56
C GLY A 18 2.33 -3.24 4.46
N THR A 19 1.09 -3.16 4.01
CA THR A 19 -0.05 -2.65 4.79
C THR A 19 -1.08 -3.74 5.04
N LEU A 20 -1.60 -4.35 3.98
CA LEU A 20 -2.59 -5.44 4.08
C LEU A 20 -1.96 -6.81 3.87
N ILE A 21 -0.97 -6.92 3.00
CA ILE A 21 -0.31 -8.17 2.61
C ILE A 21 1.21 -8.07 2.75
N ASP A 22 1.83 -9.21 3.08
CA ASP A 22 3.28 -9.36 3.10
C ASP A 22 3.78 -9.90 1.76
N THR A 23 4.36 -9.03 0.98
CA THR A 23 4.96 -9.32 -0.33
C THR A 23 6.45 -8.97 -0.37
N TYR A 24 7.07 -8.70 0.78
CA TYR A 24 8.46 -8.27 0.85
C TYR A 24 9.42 -9.24 0.15
N ARG A 25 9.29 -10.55 0.42
CA ARG A 25 10.10 -11.59 -0.21
C ARG A 25 9.83 -11.72 -1.70
N LEU A 26 8.56 -11.61 -2.10
CA LEU A 26 8.15 -11.67 -3.50
C LEU A 26 8.76 -10.52 -4.31
N TYR A 27 8.66 -9.28 -3.81
CA TYR A 27 9.22 -8.11 -4.50
C TYR A 27 10.74 -8.15 -4.58
N THR A 28 11.42 -8.46 -3.48
CA THR A 28 12.88 -8.48 -3.45
C THR A 28 13.45 -9.56 -4.38
N GLU A 29 12.81 -10.73 -4.45
CA GLU A 29 13.22 -11.81 -5.34
C GLU A 29 12.91 -11.47 -6.81
N SER A 30 11.73 -10.90 -7.09
CA SER A 30 11.31 -10.52 -8.44
C SER A 30 12.21 -9.43 -9.02
N TYR A 31 12.52 -8.38 -8.24
CA TYR A 31 13.51 -7.36 -8.63
C TYR A 31 14.91 -7.96 -8.82
N GLY A 32 15.34 -8.80 -7.88
CA GLY A 32 16.64 -9.47 -7.97
C GLY A 32 16.83 -10.22 -9.28
N ARG A 33 15.85 -11.03 -9.66
CA ARG A 33 15.90 -11.81 -10.92
C ARG A 33 15.76 -10.94 -12.16
N ALA A 34 14.86 -9.99 -12.14
CA ALA A 34 14.60 -9.12 -13.28
C ALA A 34 15.79 -8.21 -13.61
N MET A 35 16.48 -7.69 -12.60
CA MET A 35 17.56 -6.70 -12.77
C MET A 35 18.93 -7.34 -13.04
N GLU A 36 19.15 -8.58 -12.65
CA GLU A 36 20.45 -9.27 -12.78
C GLU A 36 21.01 -9.24 -14.20
N PRO A 37 20.23 -9.52 -15.28
CA PRO A 37 20.74 -9.47 -16.65
C PRO A 37 21.17 -8.08 -17.10
N PHE A 38 20.56 -7.02 -16.57
CA PHE A 38 20.81 -5.62 -16.95
C PHE A 38 21.97 -5.00 -16.17
N LEU A 39 22.16 -5.42 -14.92
CA LEU A 39 23.24 -4.92 -14.05
C LEU A 39 24.53 -5.75 -14.14
N GLY A 40 24.47 -6.95 -14.74
CA GLY A 40 25.57 -7.93 -14.71
C GLY A 40 25.81 -8.54 -13.32
N ARG A 41 24.97 -8.22 -12.35
CA ARG A 41 24.94 -8.78 -10.99
C ARG A 41 23.54 -8.65 -10.40
N ARG A 42 23.27 -9.45 -9.40
CA ARG A 42 22.06 -9.28 -8.61
C ARG A 42 22.18 -8.03 -7.70
N PRO A 43 21.19 -7.11 -7.69
CA PRO A 43 21.18 -6.02 -6.73
C PRO A 43 20.99 -6.56 -5.31
N THR A 44 21.56 -5.90 -4.31
CA THR A 44 21.27 -6.25 -2.92
C THR A 44 19.88 -5.71 -2.51
N VAL A 45 19.31 -6.31 -1.47
CA VAL A 45 18.02 -5.86 -0.93
C VAL A 45 18.12 -4.41 -0.45
N GLU A 46 19.24 -4.05 0.19
CA GLU A 46 19.51 -2.70 0.68
C GLU A 46 19.57 -1.68 -0.45
N GLU A 47 20.14 -2.04 -1.61
CA GLU A 47 20.17 -1.18 -2.80
C GLU A 47 18.78 -0.89 -3.34
N VAL A 48 17.90 -1.92 -3.36
CA VAL A 48 16.50 -1.79 -3.79
C VAL A 48 15.71 -0.95 -2.79
N VAL A 49 15.77 -1.29 -1.51
CA VAL A 49 15.02 -0.62 -0.44
C VAL A 49 15.44 0.85 -0.27
N ALA A 50 16.76 1.13 -0.39
CA ALA A 50 17.28 2.51 -0.26
C ALA A 50 16.72 3.47 -1.33
N ARG A 51 16.30 2.95 -2.48
CA ARG A 51 15.67 3.73 -3.56
C ARG A 51 14.16 3.88 -3.42
N ASN A 52 13.58 3.25 -2.40
CA ASN A 52 12.16 3.35 -2.07
C ASN A 52 11.24 3.20 -3.29
N PRO A 53 11.10 2.00 -3.85
CA PRO A 53 10.36 1.75 -5.09
C PRO A 53 8.85 1.94 -4.88
N ALA A 54 8.38 3.19 -4.99
CA ALA A 54 6.97 3.54 -4.84
C ALA A 54 6.11 3.16 -6.07
N SER A 55 6.75 2.92 -7.21
CA SER A 55 6.16 2.45 -8.47
C SER A 55 7.13 1.47 -9.13
N GLU A 56 6.63 0.31 -9.52
CA GLU A 56 7.45 -0.78 -10.10
C GLU A 56 8.18 -0.32 -11.37
N ARG A 57 7.43 0.23 -12.32
CA ARG A 57 7.95 0.65 -13.62
C ARG A 57 8.91 1.83 -13.50
N ARG A 58 8.52 2.88 -12.76
CA ARG A 58 9.35 4.09 -12.61
C ARG A 58 10.66 3.78 -11.93
N PHE A 59 10.64 3.00 -10.86
CA PHE A 59 11.83 2.56 -10.16
C PHE A 59 12.86 1.89 -11.11
N LEU A 60 12.40 1.02 -12.01
CA LEU A 60 13.27 0.33 -12.96
C LEU A 60 13.77 1.27 -14.06
N VAL A 61 12.91 2.16 -14.56
CA VAL A 61 13.29 3.16 -15.57
C VAL A 61 14.28 4.17 -14.99
N ASP A 62 14.07 4.63 -13.76
CA ASP A 62 14.97 5.58 -13.10
C ASP A 62 16.34 4.97 -12.82
N TRP A 63 16.40 3.67 -12.56
CA TRP A 63 17.68 2.97 -12.30
C TRP A 63 18.43 2.61 -13.57
N LEU A 64 17.74 2.13 -14.60
CA LEU A 64 18.35 1.51 -15.78
C LEU A 64 18.25 2.36 -17.04
N GLY A 65 17.52 3.48 -17.00
CA GLY A 65 17.15 4.27 -18.16
C GLY A 65 15.93 3.70 -18.90
N GLN A 66 15.35 4.50 -19.81
CA GLN A 66 14.06 4.22 -20.42
C GLN A 66 13.98 2.82 -21.09
N GLU A 67 14.90 2.52 -22.02
CA GLU A 67 14.86 1.28 -22.81
C GLU A 67 15.07 0.03 -21.95
N GLN A 68 16.14 0.01 -21.15
CA GLN A 68 16.47 -1.12 -20.29
C GLN A 68 15.48 -1.26 -19.13
N GLY A 69 14.98 -0.15 -18.59
CA GLY A 69 13.97 -0.15 -17.53
C GLY A 69 12.65 -0.76 -17.97
N GLU A 70 12.18 -0.46 -19.19
CA GLU A 70 10.97 -1.08 -19.75
C GLU A 70 11.15 -2.58 -19.98
N ALA A 71 12.29 -2.99 -20.53
CA ALA A 71 12.61 -4.40 -20.74
C ALA A 71 12.72 -5.15 -19.40
N CYS A 72 13.34 -4.52 -18.41
CA CYS A 72 13.44 -5.07 -17.04
C CYS A 72 12.07 -5.15 -16.36
N HIS A 73 11.20 -4.16 -16.54
CA HIS A 73 9.83 -4.18 -16.03
C HIS A 73 9.02 -5.34 -16.62
N ALA A 74 9.17 -5.62 -17.92
CA ALA A 74 8.54 -6.78 -18.53
C ALA A 74 9.01 -8.10 -17.89
N ALA A 75 10.33 -8.24 -17.64
CA ALA A 75 10.88 -9.38 -16.94
C ALA A 75 10.40 -9.48 -15.47
N PHE A 76 10.32 -8.33 -14.77
CA PHE A 76 9.78 -8.26 -13.41
C PHE A 76 8.35 -8.82 -13.36
N ARG A 77 7.47 -8.40 -14.25
CA ARG A 77 6.08 -8.89 -14.32
C ARG A 77 6.02 -10.41 -14.46
N THR A 78 6.89 -10.99 -15.29
CA THR A 78 6.98 -12.45 -15.45
C THR A 78 7.40 -13.12 -14.16
N HIS A 79 8.50 -12.68 -13.55
CA HIS A 79 8.99 -13.27 -12.30
C HIS A 79 8.01 -13.06 -11.13
N TYR A 80 7.36 -11.90 -11.06
CA TYR A 80 6.34 -11.65 -10.06
C TYR A 80 5.21 -12.68 -10.13
N ALA A 81 4.69 -12.95 -11.34
CA ALA A 81 3.63 -13.93 -11.54
C ALA A 81 4.08 -15.37 -11.22
N GLU A 82 5.30 -15.76 -11.64
CA GLU A 82 5.85 -17.10 -11.41
C GLU A 82 6.11 -17.38 -9.92
N LEU A 83 6.53 -16.35 -9.18
CA LEU A 83 6.97 -16.50 -7.79
C LEU A 83 5.85 -16.26 -6.78
N HIS A 84 4.72 -15.68 -7.21
CA HIS A 84 3.68 -15.20 -6.30
C HIS A 84 3.20 -16.27 -5.33
N GLY A 85 2.77 -17.43 -5.81
CA GLY A 85 2.25 -18.50 -4.97
C GLY A 85 3.25 -19.12 -3.99
N ALA A 86 4.56 -18.89 -4.22
CA ALA A 86 5.62 -19.42 -3.37
C ALA A 86 6.19 -18.40 -2.37
N LEU A 87 6.08 -17.10 -2.66
CA LEU A 87 6.79 -16.05 -1.93
C LEU A 87 5.89 -14.94 -1.38
N ALA A 88 4.61 -14.88 -1.75
CA ALA A 88 3.65 -14.00 -1.10
C ALA A 88 3.18 -14.69 0.20
N ASP A 89 3.43 -14.04 1.34
CA ASP A 89 3.06 -14.59 2.65
C ASP A 89 1.58 -14.33 3.02
N GLY A 90 0.83 -13.64 2.13
CA GLY A 90 -0.60 -13.39 2.29
C GLY A 90 -0.92 -12.15 3.13
N MET A 91 -2.13 -12.09 3.69
CA MET A 91 -2.53 -11.01 4.60
C MET A 91 -1.79 -11.11 5.93
N TYR A 92 -1.41 -9.95 6.49
CA TYR A 92 -0.93 -9.88 7.87
C TYR A 92 -1.98 -10.36 8.86
N ASP A 93 -1.52 -10.93 9.98
CA ASP A 93 -2.38 -11.43 11.04
C ASP A 93 -3.37 -10.38 11.55
N GLY A 94 -4.67 -10.72 11.56
CA GLY A 94 -5.75 -9.84 12.00
C GLY A 94 -6.26 -8.85 10.94
N VAL A 95 -5.63 -8.77 9.76
CA VAL A 95 -6.11 -7.88 8.68
C VAL A 95 -7.45 -8.36 8.12
N ARG A 96 -7.63 -9.65 7.92
CA ARG A 96 -8.90 -10.21 7.42
C ARG A 96 -10.07 -9.87 8.35
N GLU A 97 -9.88 -10.04 9.64
CA GLU A 97 -10.87 -9.72 10.68
C GLU A 97 -11.16 -8.22 10.74
N MET A 98 -10.12 -7.38 10.62
CA MET A 98 -10.26 -5.93 10.55
C MET A 98 -11.13 -5.51 9.35
N LEU A 99 -10.81 -5.99 8.15
CA LEU A 99 -11.56 -5.67 6.93
C LEU A 99 -13.03 -6.14 7.03
N ALA A 100 -13.26 -7.35 7.57
CA ALA A 100 -14.61 -7.87 7.78
C ALA A 100 -15.41 -6.99 8.76
N ALA A 101 -14.80 -6.57 9.87
CA ALA A 101 -15.43 -5.70 10.86
C ALA A 101 -15.77 -4.31 10.29
N LEU A 102 -14.84 -3.71 9.52
CA LEU A 102 -15.07 -2.41 8.86
C LEU A 102 -16.21 -2.48 7.85
N ARG A 103 -16.26 -3.54 7.02
CA ARG A 103 -17.38 -3.76 6.09
C ARG A 103 -18.71 -3.95 6.82
N SER A 104 -18.72 -4.74 7.90
CA SER A 104 -19.92 -4.95 8.71
C SER A 104 -20.40 -3.66 9.37
N ALA A 105 -19.51 -2.72 9.65
CA ALA A 105 -19.83 -1.38 10.13
C ALA A 105 -20.30 -0.43 9.03
N GLY A 106 -20.29 -0.87 7.75
CA GLY A 106 -20.82 -0.11 6.61
C GLY A 106 -19.81 0.84 5.95
N TYR A 107 -18.50 0.68 6.21
CA TYR A 107 -17.48 1.51 5.55
C TYR A 107 -17.25 1.06 4.11
N PRO A 108 -17.32 1.96 3.12
CA PRO A 108 -16.67 1.77 1.84
C PRO A 108 -15.17 1.59 2.04
N LEU A 109 -14.59 0.55 1.41
CA LEU A 109 -13.18 0.23 1.50
C LEU A 109 -12.51 0.32 0.12
N GLY A 110 -11.36 0.98 0.05
CA GLY A 110 -10.60 1.10 -1.19
C GLY A 110 -9.12 0.75 -1.03
N ILE A 111 -8.50 0.41 -2.16
CA ILE A 111 -7.05 0.24 -2.29
C ILE A 111 -6.51 1.36 -3.17
N VAL A 112 -5.39 1.96 -2.72
CA VAL A 112 -4.57 2.87 -3.53
C VAL A 112 -3.11 2.45 -3.37
N THR A 113 -2.56 1.82 -4.40
CA THR A 113 -1.27 1.16 -4.32
C THR A 113 -0.32 1.61 -5.43
N GLY A 114 0.99 1.58 -5.16
CA GLY A 114 2.05 1.74 -6.17
C GLY A 114 2.30 0.50 -7.03
N LYS A 115 1.54 -0.58 -6.79
CA LYS A 115 1.56 -1.79 -7.59
C LYS A 115 0.97 -1.53 -8.98
N GLY A 116 1.62 -2.02 -10.04
CA GLY A 116 1.10 -1.99 -11.39
C GLY A 116 -0.12 -2.90 -11.57
N ARG A 117 -0.97 -2.59 -12.55
CA ARG A 117 -2.22 -3.33 -12.85
C ARG A 117 -1.99 -4.84 -13.00
N HIS A 118 -0.94 -5.24 -13.72
CA HIS A 118 -0.63 -6.64 -13.91
C HIS A 118 -0.31 -7.36 -12.59
N ALA A 119 0.52 -6.76 -11.75
CA ALA A 119 0.87 -7.34 -10.44
C ALA A 119 -0.33 -7.38 -9.50
N TRP A 120 -1.23 -6.37 -9.57
CA TRP A 120 -2.53 -6.40 -8.88
C TRP A 120 -3.38 -7.60 -9.32
N GLU A 121 -3.58 -7.81 -10.62
CA GLU A 121 -4.40 -8.90 -11.17
C GLU A 121 -3.85 -10.29 -10.77
N VAL A 122 -2.52 -10.43 -10.71
CA VAL A 122 -1.87 -11.65 -10.19
C VAL A 122 -2.20 -11.82 -8.71
N THR A 123 -2.03 -10.78 -7.91
CA THR A 123 -2.27 -10.82 -6.47
C THR A 123 -3.74 -11.10 -6.14
N GLU A 124 -4.68 -10.43 -6.83
CA GLU A 124 -6.13 -10.63 -6.65
C GLU A 124 -6.57 -12.06 -6.98
N ARG A 125 -5.95 -12.67 -8.00
CA ARG A 125 -6.23 -14.07 -8.38
C ARG A 125 -5.67 -15.08 -7.39
N GLU A 126 -4.46 -14.82 -6.87
CA GLU A 126 -3.73 -15.77 -6.02
C GLU A 126 -4.10 -15.64 -4.52
N LEU A 127 -4.55 -14.46 -4.09
CA LEU A 127 -4.95 -14.20 -2.71
C LEU A 127 -6.43 -13.81 -2.64
N ASP A 128 -7.14 -14.40 -1.69
CA ASP A 128 -8.50 -13.96 -1.34
C ASP A 128 -8.44 -12.64 -0.56
N LEU A 129 -8.46 -11.53 -1.29
CA LEU A 129 -8.44 -10.17 -0.72
C LEU A 129 -9.84 -9.64 -0.39
N GLY A 130 -10.90 -10.41 -0.70
CA GLY A 130 -12.28 -9.96 -0.61
C GLY A 130 -12.66 -8.94 -1.69
N SER A 131 -13.78 -8.22 -1.52
CA SER A 131 -14.26 -7.21 -2.46
C SER A 131 -13.81 -5.81 -2.07
N TRP A 132 -13.62 -4.93 -3.05
CA TRP A 132 -13.22 -3.54 -2.86
C TRP A 132 -14.18 -2.62 -3.61
N ASP A 133 -14.57 -1.50 -2.98
CA ASP A 133 -15.45 -0.51 -3.60
C ASP A 133 -14.69 0.32 -4.64
N VAL A 134 -13.37 0.46 -4.47
CA VAL A 134 -12.47 1.10 -5.43
C VAL A 134 -11.06 0.51 -5.32
N VAL A 135 -10.39 0.35 -6.46
CA VAL A 135 -8.97 -0.02 -6.57
C VAL A 135 -8.29 0.94 -7.54
N VAL A 136 -7.24 1.59 -7.07
CA VAL A 136 -6.38 2.48 -7.87
C VAL A 136 -4.97 1.92 -7.82
N THR A 137 -4.42 1.60 -8.99
CA THR A 137 -3.06 1.07 -9.19
C THR A 137 -2.15 2.15 -9.77
N ASP A 138 -0.84 1.88 -9.89
CA ASP A 138 0.13 2.79 -10.50
C ASP A 138 -0.21 3.14 -11.96
N ASP A 139 -0.83 2.20 -12.70
CA ASP A 139 -1.24 2.42 -14.09
C ASP A 139 -2.46 3.36 -14.25
N ASP A 140 -3.17 3.67 -13.17
CA ASP A 140 -4.33 4.55 -13.18
C ASP A 140 -3.97 6.03 -12.93
N VAL A 141 -2.69 6.34 -12.70
CA VAL A 141 -2.21 7.66 -12.34
C VAL A 141 -1.05 8.13 -13.20
N THR A 142 -0.98 9.43 -13.42
CA THR A 142 0.17 10.09 -14.04
C THR A 142 1.26 10.37 -13.01
N GLU A 143 0.85 10.84 -11.84
CA GLU A 143 1.75 11.14 -10.72
C GLU A 143 1.47 10.19 -9.55
N PRO A 144 2.38 9.19 -9.29
CA PRO A 144 2.19 8.24 -8.20
C PRO A 144 2.46 8.87 -6.84
N LYS A 145 2.12 8.14 -5.79
CA LYS A 145 2.48 8.52 -4.42
C LYS A 145 3.98 8.90 -4.34
N PRO A 146 4.35 9.99 -3.66
CA PRO A 146 3.59 10.75 -2.66
C PRO A 146 2.61 11.79 -3.20
N GLU A 147 2.44 11.91 -4.51
CA GLU A 147 1.44 12.81 -5.09
C GLU A 147 0.02 12.29 -4.81
N PRO A 148 -0.98 13.19 -4.65
CA PRO A 148 -2.30 12.82 -4.17
C PRO A 148 -3.23 12.22 -5.22
N GLU A 149 -2.83 12.16 -6.50
CA GLU A 149 -3.70 11.85 -7.64
C GLU A 149 -4.52 10.57 -7.44
N GLY A 150 -3.86 9.47 -7.06
CA GLY A 150 -4.54 8.19 -6.87
C GLY A 150 -5.57 8.21 -5.74
N LEU A 151 -5.27 8.90 -4.64
CA LEU A 151 -6.20 9.05 -3.52
C LEU A 151 -7.41 9.91 -3.90
N LEU A 152 -7.19 11.00 -4.65
CA LEU A 152 -8.26 11.86 -5.15
C LEU A 152 -9.13 11.13 -6.19
N HIS A 153 -8.55 10.24 -7.01
CA HIS A 153 -9.32 9.35 -7.89
C HIS A 153 -10.23 8.42 -7.06
N ALA A 154 -9.69 7.79 -6.02
CA ALA A 154 -10.43 6.86 -5.18
C ALA A 154 -11.63 7.53 -4.49
N VAL A 155 -11.44 8.66 -3.80
CA VAL A 155 -12.56 9.35 -3.12
C VAL A 155 -13.58 9.93 -4.09
N ARG A 156 -13.15 10.38 -5.27
CA ARG A 156 -14.08 10.83 -6.32
C ARG A 156 -14.96 9.68 -6.80
N ALA A 157 -14.39 8.48 -7.00
CA ALA A 157 -15.16 7.30 -7.39
C ALA A 157 -16.17 6.89 -6.31
N LEU A 158 -15.83 7.09 -5.03
CA LEU A 158 -16.72 6.82 -3.90
C LEU A 158 -17.73 7.96 -3.63
N GLY A 159 -17.59 9.12 -4.26
CA GLY A 159 -18.43 10.28 -4.03
C GLY A 159 -18.26 10.90 -2.63
N ILE A 160 -17.03 10.83 -2.07
CA ILE A 160 -16.70 11.24 -0.70
C ILE A 160 -15.70 12.41 -0.74
N ASP A 161 -15.87 13.36 0.18
CA ASP A 161 -14.88 14.44 0.38
C ASP A 161 -13.57 13.85 0.95
N PRO A 162 -12.38 14.24 0.46
CA PRO A 162 -11.13 13.80 1.02
C PRO A 162 -11.02 13.94 2.54
N ALA A 163 -11.52 15.04 3.12
CA ALA A 163 -11.49 15.28 4.56
C ALA A 163 -12.32 14.26 5.38
N ASP A 164 -13.27 13.59 4.73
CA ASP A 164 -14.11 12.55 5.34
C ASP A 164 -13.52 11.13 5.18
N ALA A 165 -12.38 10.99 4.49
CA ALA A 165 -11.72 9.70 4.30
C ALA A 165 -10.47 9.57 5.17
N VAL A 166 -10.09 8.33 5.44
CA VAL A 166 -8.80 7.96 6.06
C VAL A 166 -7.99 7.17 5.05
N TYR A 167 -6.71 7.50 4.92
CA TYR A 167 -5.74 6.67 4.20
C TYR A 167 -4.78 6.02 5.18
N ALA A 168 -4.73 4.69 5.18
CA ALA A 168 -3.89 3.88 6.05
C ALA A 168 -2.75 3.24 5.24
N GLY A 169 -1.50 3.44 5.69
CA GLY A 169 -0.32 2.89 5.03
C GLY A 169 0.86 2.74 6.00
N ASP A 170 1.89 2.00 5.55
CA ASP A 170 3.05 1.64 6.35
C ASP A 170 4.32 2.44 6.01
N SER A 171 4.22 3.40 5.11
CA SER A 171 5.36 4.17 4.60
C SER A 171 5.21 5.69 4.74
N LEU A 172 6.35 6.41 4.66
CA LEU A 172 6.36 7.88 4.57
C LEU A 172 5.65 8.38 3.31
N VAL A 173 5.70 7.60 2.24
CA VAL A 173 5.09 7.94 0.96
C VAL A 173 3.57 7.97 1.09
N ASP A 174 2.98 7.03 1.81
CA ASP A 174 1.55 6.96 2.07
C ASP A 174 1.05 8.16 2.87
N LEU A 175 1.74 8.45 3.99
CA LEU A 175 1.36 9.56 4.85
C LEU A 175 1.46 10.91 4.14
N ARG A 176 2.49 11.09 3.30
CA ARG A 176 2.62 12.29 2.46
C ARG A 176 1.50 12.40 1.44
N ALA A 177 1.20 11.31 0.73
CA ALA A 177 0.10 11.28 -0.23
C ALA A 177 -1.25 11.58 0.41
N GLY A 178 -1.55 10.97 1.57
CA GLY A 178 -2.77 11.22 2.34
C GLY A 178 -2.91 12.69 2.74
N ARG A 179 -1.85 13.29 3.29
CA ARG A 179 -1.84 14.73 3.63
C ARG A 179 -2.00 15.62 2.41
N ALA A 180 -1.28 15.32 1.32
CA ALA A 180 -1.39 16.08 0.07
C ALA A 180 -2.80 16.02 -0.52
N ALA A 181 -3.50 14.90 -0.33
CA ALA A 181 -4.90 14.73 -0.73
C ALA A 181 -5.91 15.44 0.21
N GLY A 182 -5.47 15.96 1.34
CA GLY A 182 -6.36 16.54 2.36
C GLY A 182 -7.13 15.51 3.17
N MET A 183 -6.64 14.28 3.22
CA MET A 183 -7.21 13.17 4.00
C MET A 183 -6.61 13.11 5.41
N ARG A 184 -7.35 12.48 6.31
CA ARG A 184 -6.77 12.00 7.56
C ARG A 184 -5.89 10.79 7.28
N THR A 185 -4.80 10.65 8.05
CA THR A 185 -3.80 9.61 7.81
C THR A 185 -3.62 8.68 9.00
N ALA A 186 -3.44 7.40 8.71
CA ALA A 186 -3.16 6.38 9.70
C ALA A 186 -1.85 5.64 9.36
N ALA A 187 -0.86 5.75 10.22
CA ALA A 187 0.35 4.95 10.13
C ALA A 187 0.12 3.57 10.73
N VAL A 188 0.49 2.51 10.02
CA VAL A 188 0.39 1.13 10.50
C VAL A 188 1.76 0.57 10.84
N LEU A 189 1.88 -0.14 11.96
CA LEU A 189 3.14 -0.65 12.50
C LEU A 189 3.25 -2.18 12.48
N TRP A 190 2.18 -2.92 12.25
CA TRP A 190 2.19 -4.38 12.29
C TRP A 190 3.14 -5.05 11.28
N PRO A 191 3.52 -4.44 10.13
CA PRO A 191 4.56 -5.00 9.27
C PRO A 191 5.99 -4.79 9.82
N LYS A 192 6.19 -3.90 10.79
CA LYS A 192 7.49 -3.50 11.34
C LYS A 192 7.90 -4.45 12.46
N THR A 193 8.32 -5.67 12.08
CA THR A 193 8.58 -6.76 13.02
C THR A 193 10.02 -6.86 13.51
N ALA A 194 10.98 -6.25 12.82
CA ALA A 194 12.37 -6.25 13.25
C ALA A 194 12.57 -5.35 14.49
N GLU A 195 13.53 -5.73 15.34
CA GLU A 195 13.82 -5.03 16.59
C GLU A 195 14.06 -3.53 16.36
N GLY A 196 13.34 -2.68 17.07
CA GLY A 196 13.40 -1.22 16.97
C GLY A 196 12.90 -0.63 15.64
N GLU A 197 12.39 -1.42 14.71
CA GLU A 197 11.91 -0.94 13.40
C GLU A 197 10.69 -0.02 13.56
N ALA A 198 9.71 -0.43 14.34
CA ALA A 198 8.52 0.38 14.62
C ALA A 198 8.89 1.72 15.28
N GLU A 199 9.80 1.72 16.26
CA GLU A 199 10.27 2.94 16.91
C GLU A 199 10.99 3.87 15.93
N ARG A 200 11.88 3.34 15.10
CA ARG A 200 12.56 4.12 14.05
C ARG A 200 11.56 4.72 13.07
N PHE A 201 10.55 3.96 12.66
CA PHE A 201 9.50 4.45 11.78
C PHE A 201 8.67 5.56 12.44
N VAL A 202 8.21 5.37 13.68
CA VAL A 202 7.48 6.40 14.45
C VAL A 202 8.29 7.69 14.56
N ASN A 203 9.60 7.60 14.83
CA ASN A 203 10.47 8.77 14.88
C ASN A 203 10.56 9.50 13.52
N ARG A 204 10.59 8.76 12.41
CA ARG A 204 10.66 9.33 11.05
C ARG A 204 9.35 10.02 10.62
N ILE A 205 8.20 9.51 11.05
CA ILE A 205 6.88 10.06 10.68
C ILE A 205 6.42 11.17 11.61
N ARG A 206 7.16 11.49 12.68
CA ARG A 206 6.76 12.48 13.70
C ARG A 206 6.40 13.84 13.10
N GLU A 207 7.18 14.32 12.12
CA GLU A 207 6.94 15.60 11.46
C GLU A 207 5.73 15.57 10.50
N LEU A 208 5.26 14.38 10.14
CA LEU A 208 4.07 14.21 9.31
C LEU A 208 2.78 14.20 10.14
N GLU A 209 2.88 14.13 11.46
CA GLU A 209 1.75 14.18 12.40
C GLU A 209 0.55 13.36 11.92
N PRO A 210 0.69 12.02 11.73
CA PRO A 210 -0.46 11.21 11.32
C PRO A 210 -1.55 11.28 12.39
N ASP A 211 -2.82 11.30 11.97
CA ASP A 211 -3.96 11.35 12.90
C ASP A 211 -4.03 10.12 13.79
N TRP A 212 -3.54 8.98 13.30
CA TRP A 212 -3.44 7.74 14.07
C TRP A 212 -2.14 7.01 13.78
N VAL A 213 -1.70 6.26 14.81
CA VAL A 213 -0.63 5.26 14.71
C VAL A 213 -1.16 3.97 15.32
N PHE A 214 -1.32 2.93 14.51
CA PHE A 214 -1.88 1.66 14.93
C PHE A 214 -0.82 0.57 14.97
N ALA A 215 -0.64 -0.05 16.15
CA ALA A 215 0.32 -1.14 16.33
C ALA A 215 -0.20 -2.46 15.74
N ARG A 216 -1.53 -2.67 15.74
CA ARG A 216 -2.18 -3.91 15.28
C ARG A 216 -3.45 -3.60 14.50
N PRO A 217 -3.89 -4.47 13.57
CA PRO A 217 -5.16 -4.30 12.87
C PRO A 217 -6.36 -4.14 13.81
N ALA A 218 -6.38 -4.87 14.94
CA ALA A 218 -7.42 -4.74 15.95
C ALA A 218 -7.51 -3.34 16.60
N ASP A 219 -6.42 -2.58 16.62
CA ASP A 219 -6.41 -1.22 17.18
C ASP A 219 -7.15 -0.26 16.24
N LEU A 220 -6.96 -0.41 14.91
CA LEU A 220 -7.71 0.31 13.88
C LEU A 220 -9.20 -0.05 13.95
N THR A 221 -9.52 -1.34 14.07
CA THR A 221 -10.91 -1.79 14.23
C THR A 221 -11.57 -1.11 15.43
N ARG A 222 -10.92 -1.07 16.59
CA ARG A 222 -11.47 -0.42 17.80
C ARG A 222 -11.66 1.09 17.64
N ALA A 223 -10.84 1.74 16.84
CA ALA A 223 -10.95 3.18 16.59
C ALA A 223 -12.17 3.53 15.73
N PHE A 224 -12.54 2.67 14.76
CA PHE A 224 -13.56 2.98 13.76
C PHE A 224 -14.85 2.16 13.88
N VAL A 225 -14.85 1.04 14.58
CA VAL A 225 -16.06 0.21 14.78
C VAL A 225 -16.61 0.43 16.19
N ARG A 226 -17.85 0.93 16.27
CA ARG A 226 -18.58 1.03 17.55
C ARG A 226 -19.06 -0.36 17.94
N TRP A 227 -18.64 -0.84 19.08
CA TRP A 227 -19.21 -2.04 19.71
C TRP A 227 -20.46 -1.64 20.47
N CYS A 228 -21.63 -2.14 20.04
CA CYS A 228 -22.90 -1.99 20.77
C CYS A 228 -22.91 -2.89 22.00
#